data_aeb1f1db718b37e90ce89dc0cfeb6220
#
_entry.id   aeb1f1db718b37e90ce89dc0cfeb6220
#
_cell.length_a   1.000
_cell.length_b   1.000
_cell.length_c   1.000
_cell.angle_alpha   90.00
_cell.angle_beta   90.00
_cell.angle_gamma   90.00
#
_symmetry.space_group_name_H-M   'P 1'
#
loop_
_entity.id
_entity.type
_entity.pdbx_description
1 polymer ?
#
loop_
_entity_poly.entity_id
_entity_poly.type
_entity_poly.pdbx_seq_one_letter_code
_entity_poly.pdbx_strand_id
1 'polypeptide(L)'
;MKRLLLMLIAGLLIYASPYGRTDPAPNTDKNDKQAGALKAEQRGDLARVHENYSLAAAYYQAALRVSNQNAALYNKLGVVQLQQNQRGQARKNFTLALKYDPKLISAVNNLGAVALLDKKYKPAVAYFKQALAMDETVASTHLNLAEAWMGLGEVDRGMTEYGRALELDADILTSSQQGTIAQVATPAQRARIAFLIAKSYMKRGNIDGALDSLRKAKELHYPDLSKVYSDPAFTALWEDPRLAKIVKR
;
A
#
# COMPACT_ATOMS: atom_id res chain seq x y z
N MET A 1 -29.31 -41.32 -5.05
CA MET A 1 -29.53 -40.25 -6.03
C MET A 1 -28.28 -39.37 -6.06
N LYS A 2 -27.43 -39.61 -7.07
CA LYS A 2 -26.11 -38.97 -7.24
C LYS A 2 -26.33 -37.60 -7.87
N ARG A 3 -25.99 -36.53 -7.17
CA ARG A 3 -25.88 -35.17 -7.79
C ARG A 3 -24.48 -35.00 -8.32
N LEU A 4 -24.41 -34.91 -9.62
CA LEU A 4 -23.24 -34.69 -10.46
C LEU A 4 -22.70 -33.28 -10.15
N LEU A 5 -21.46 -33.21 -9.63
CA LEU A 5 -20.72 -31.98 -9.48
C LEU A 5 -20.02 -31.69 -10.80
N LEU A 6 -20.56 -30.79 -11.60
CA LEU A 6 -19.92 -30.26 -12.79
C LEU A 6 -18.75 -29.39 -12.38
N MET A 7 -17.55 -29.96 -12.34
CA MET A 7 -16.32 -29.19 -12.36
C MET A 7 -16.16 -28.58 -13.75
N LEU A 8 -16.37 -27.26 -13.83
CA LEU A 8 -15.88 -26.46 -14.94
C LEU A 8 -14.35 -26.42 -14.83
N ILE A 9 -13.71 -27.33 -15.56
CA ILE A 9 -12.29 -27.21 -15.89
C ILE A 9 -12.21 -26.07 -16.88
N ALA A 10 -11.94 -24.86 -16.36
CA ALA A 10 -11.48 -23.76 -17.19
C ALA A 10 -10.11 -24.18 -17.75
N GLY A 11 -10.13 -24.66 -19.00
CA GLY A 11 -8.94 -25.02 -19.72
C GLY A 11 -7.94 -23.88 -19.71
N LEU A 12 -6.79 -24.14 -19.12
CA LEU A 12 -5.59 -23.35 -19.31
C LEU A 12 -5.20 -23.48 -20.79
N LEU A 13 -5.81 -22.67 -21.64
CA LEU A 13 -5.25 -22.37 -22.95
C LEU A 13 -3.95 -21.63 -22.65
N ILE A 14 -2.86 -22.40 -22.63
CA ILE A 14 -1.53 -21.85 -22.82
C ILE A 14 -1.56 -21.24 -24.21
N TYR A 15 -2.00 -19.99 -24.30
CA TYR A 15 -1.68 -19.17 -25.46
C TYR A 15 -0.17 -19.02 -25.40
N ALA A 16 0.54 -19.87 -26.15
CA ALA A 16 1.87 -19.57 -26.60
C ALA A 16 1.78 -18.15 -27.19
N SER A 17 2.28 -17.19 -26.43
CA SER A 17 2.30 -15.81 -26.85
C SER A 17 3.00 -15.72 -28.18
N PRO A 18 2.37 -15.21 -29.25
CA PRO A 18 3.04 -14.99 -30.53
C PRO A 18 4.04 -13.85 -30.46
N TYR A 19 4.45 -13.42 -29.27
CA TYR A 19 5.40 -12.36 -29.03
C TYR A 19 6.87 -12.84 -28.99
N GLY A 20 7.20 -13.82 -29.86
CA GLY A 20 8.57 -14.04 -30.34
C GLY A 20 9.04 -12.99 -31.37
N ARG A 21 8.28 -11.94 -31.61
CA ARG A 21 8.77 -10.77 -32.35
C ARG A 21 9.44 -9.82 -31.36
N THR A 22 10.76 -9.80 -31.37
CA THR A 22 11.53 -8.64 -30.96
C THR A 22 11.09 -7.49 -31.86
N ASP A 23 10.18 -6.64 -31.36
CA ASP A 23 9.87 -5.39 -32.05
C ASP A 23 11.21 -4.68 -32.29
N PRO A 24 11.53 -4.31 -33.52
CA PRO A 24 12.79 -3.63 -33.79
C PRO A 24 12.87 -2.34 -32.97
N ALA A 25 14.07 -2.04 -32.47
CA ALA A 25 14.33 -0.82 -31.73
C ALA A 25 13.86 0.37 -32.60
N PRO A 26 13.01 1.28 -32.07
CA PRO A 26 12.48 2.39 -32.86
C PRO A 26 13.61 3.28 -33.36
N ASN A 27 13.68 3.45 -34.65
CA ASN A 27 14.66 4.28 -35.32
C ASN A 27 14.05 5.67 -35.59
N THR A 28 14.64 6.74 -35.32
CA THR A 28 15.61 7.66 -35.78
C THR A 28 15.33 9.16 -35.61
N ASP A 29 14.09 9.68 -35.67
CA ASP A 29 13.87 11.11 -35.48
C ASP A 29 13.62 11.46 -34.01
N LYS A 30 13.99 12.65 -33.55
CA LYS A 30 13.87 13.03 -32.12
C LYS A 30 12.41 12.90 -31.64
N ASN A 31 11.46 13.25 -32.51
CA ASN A 31 10.02 13.11 -32.24
C ASN A 31 9.58 11.63 -32.22
N ASP A 32 10.12 10.81 -33.12
CA ASP A 32 9.82 9.38 -33.17
C ASP A 32 10.42 8.64 -31.98
N LYS A 33 11.61 9.05 -31.53
CA LYS A 33 12.23 8.52 -30.30
C LYS A 33 11.40 8.84 -29.08
N GLN A 34 10.92 10.08 -28.96
CA GLN A 34 10.08 10.50 -27.83
C GLN A 34 8.74 9.74 -27.83
N ALA A 35 8.10 9.60 -28.99
CA ALA A 35 6.88 8.80 -29.15
C ALA A 35 7.12 7.32 -28.83
N GLY A 36 8.27 6.78 -29.24
CA GLY A 36 8.71 5.42 -28.90
C GLY A 36 8.90 5.23 -27.41
N ALA A 37 9.49 6.21 -26.72
CA ALA A 37 9.67 6.18 -25.26
C ALA A 37 8.33 6.18 -24.51
N LEU A 38 7.38 7.03 -24.95
CA LEU A 38 6.03 7.07 -24.36
C LEU A 38 5.28 5.74 -24.56
N LYS A 39 5.36 5.15 -25.75
CA LYS A 39 4.80 3.82 -26.02
C LYS A 39 5.44 2.74 -25.15
N ALA A 40 6.75 2.80 -24.94
CA ALA A 40 7.44 1.89 -24.04
C ALA A 40 6.98 2.06 -22.58
N GLU A 41 6.84 3.29 -22.10
CA GLU A 41 6.29 3.56 -20.76
C GLU A 41 4.89 2.96 -20.59
N GLN A 42 3.98 3.20 -21.53
CA GLN A 42 2.61 2.66 -21.50
C GLN A 42 2.59 1.12 -21.49
N ARG A 43 3.45 0.47 -22.30
CA ARG A 43 3.61 -0.99 -22.26
C ARG A 43 4.16 -1.48 -20.93
N GLY A 44 5.06 -0.72 -20.33
CA GLY A 44 5.58 -0.98 -18.98
C GLY A 44 4.48 -0.89 -17.92
N ASP A 45 3.63 0.13 -17.99
CA ASP A 45 2.50 0.29 -17.09
C ASP A 45 1.51 -0.89 -17.22
N LEU A 46 1.20 -1.30 -18.46
CA LEU A 46 0.34 -2.44 -18.73
C LEU A 46 0.94 -3.75 -18.19
N ALA A 47 2.23 -4.00 -18.47
CA ALA A 47 2.93 -5.18 -17.96
C ALA A 47 2.94 -5.22 -16.42
N ARG A 48 3.09 -4.06 -15.76
CA ARG A 48 3.04 -3.94 -14.30
C ARG A 48 1.65 -4.27 -13.76
N VAL A 49 0.59 -3.82 -14.41
CA VAL A 49 -0.81 -4.15 -14.02
C VAL A 49 -1.06 -5.65 -14.12
N HIS A 50 -0.47 -6.32 -15.10
CA HIS A 50 -0.50 -7.78 -15.23
C HIS A 50 0.57 -8.51 -14.42
N GLU A 51 1.20 -7.83 -13.45
CA GLU A 51 2.23 -8.37 -12.56
C GLU A 51 3.45 -8.97 -13.29
N ASN A 52 3.61 -8.68 -14.59
CA ASN A 52 4.80 -9.06 -15.33
C ASN A 52 5.92 -8.04 -15.10
N TYR A 53 6.47 -8.08 -13.91
CA TYR A 53 7.45 -7.09 -13.44
C TYR A 53 8.75 -7.10 -14.26
N SER A 54 9.16 -8.25 -14.78
CA SER A 54 10.35 -8.35 -15.62
C SER A 54 10.17 -7.62 -16.95
N LEU A 55 9.01 -7.82 -17.57
CA LEU A 55 8.66 -7.13 -18.81
C LEU A 55 8.46 -5.63 -18.57
N ALA A 56 7.80 -5.26 -17.48
CA ALA A 56 7.63 -3.86 -17.09
C ALA A 56 8.98 -3.17 -16.91
N ALA A 57 9.94 -3.80 -16.21
CA ALA A 57 11.29 -3.26 -16.04
C ALA A 57 12.00 -3.05 -17.36
N ALA A 58 11.91 -4.02 -18.29
CA ALA A 58 12.51 -3.92 -19.62
C ALA A 58 11.95 -2.73 -20.41
N TYR A 59 10.63 -2.52 -20.37
CA TYR A 59 10.00 -1.39 -21.03
C TYR A 59 10.37 -0.04 -20.41
N TYR A 60 10.38 0.07 -19.06
CA TYR A 60 10.83 1.31 -18.42
C TYR A 60 12.30 1.63 -18.71
N GLN A 61 13.17 0.61 -18.75
CA GLN A 61 14.57 0.78 -19.17
C GLN A 61 14.68 1.24 -20.64
N ALA A 62 13.84 0.71 -21.52
CA ALA A 62 13.79 1.15 -22.92
C ALA A 62 13.36 2.62 -23.01
N ALA A 63 12.35 3.05 -22.26
CA ALA A 63 11.93 4.45 -22.21
C ALA A 63 13.05 5.36 -21.65
N LEU A 64 13.77 4.92 -20.62
CA LEU A 64 14.88 5.66 -20.00
C LEU A 64 16.11 5.82 -20.91
N ARG A 65 16.30 4.97 -21.93
CA ARG A 65 17.37 5.19 -22.93
C ARG A 65 17.17 6.48 -23.74
N VAL A 66 15.93 6.93 -23.88
CA VAL A 66 15.57 8.17 -24.57
C VAL A 66 15.37 9.31 -23.57
N SER A 67 14.67 9.04 -22.47
CA SER A 67 14.27 10.03 -21.47
C SER A 67 15.07 9.81 -20.18
N ASN A 68 16.38 9.91 -20.25
CA ASN A 68 17.32 9.52 -19.20
C ASN A 68 17.30 10.42 -17.93
N GLN A 69 16.54 11.50 -17.93
CA GLN A 69 16.32 12.40 -16.79
C GLN A 69 14.88 12.37 -16.27
N ASN A 70 14.08 11.40 -16.70
CA ASN A 70 12.69 11.31 -16.29
C ASN A 70 12.59 10.66 -14.89
N ALA A 71 12.34 11.49 -13.88
CA ALA A 71 12.19 11.07 -12.48
C ALA A 71 11.07 10.05 -12.28
N ALA A 72 9.93 10.24 -12.96
CA ALA A 72 8.79 9.33 -12.85
C ALA A 72 9.13 7.93 -13.38
N LEU A 73 9.87 7.83 -14.49
CA LEU A 73 10.31 6.54 -15.03
C LEU A 73 11.28 5.81 -14.08
N TYR A 74 12.24 6.53 -13.49
CA TYR A 74 13.11 5.94 -12.46
C TYR A 74 12.30 5.43 -11.26
N ASN A 75 11.31 6.21 -10.81
CA ASN A 75 10.43 5.76 -9.74
C ASN A 75 9.63 4.51 -10.13
N LYS A 76 9.02 4.47 -11.32
CA LYS A 76 8.30 3.28 -11.84
C LYS A 76 9.22 2.05 -11.93
N LEU A 77 10.43 2.22 -12.43
CA LEU A 77 11.43 1.14 -12.50
C LEU A 77 11.81 0.66 -11.09
N GLY A 78 12.01 1.56 -10.15
CA GLY A 78 12.28 1.22 -8.76
C GLY A 78 11.15 0.41 -8.12
N VAL A 79 9.89 0.77 -8.39
CA VAL A 79 8.71 0.05 -7.89
C VAL A 79 8.68 -1.39 -8.39
N VAL A 80 8.83 -1.63 -9.70
CA VAL A 80 8.82 -3.01 -10.23
C VAL A 80 10.01 -3.83 -9.75
N GLN A 81 11.18 -3.22 -9.54
CA GLN A 81 12.33 -3.89 -8.95
C GLN A 81 12.09 -4.24 -7.48
N LEU A 82 11.36 -3.42 -6.74
CA LEU A 82 10.98 -3.72 -5.37
C LEU A 82 10.05 -4.93 -5.32
N GLN A 83 9.09 -5.03 -6.24
CA GLN A 83 8.22 -6.21 -6.39
C GLN A 83 9.01 -7.48 -6.74
N GLN A 84 10.13 -7.34 -7.45
CA GLN A 84 11.06 -8.43 -7.73
C GLN A 84 12.03 -8.73 -6.57
N ASN A 85 11.84 -8.09 -5.40
CA ASN A 85 12.75 -8.16 -4.24
C ASN A 85 14.19 -7.66 -4.54
N GLN A 86 14.38 -6.85 -5.57
CA GLN A 86 15.65 -6.27 -5.98
C GLN A 86 15.92 -4.93 -5.26
N ARG A 87 15.88 -4.95 -3.91
CA ARG A 87 15.87 -3.74 -3.06
C ARG A 87 17.04 -2.78 -3.33
N GLY A 88 18.21 -3.31 -3.61
CA GLY A 88 19.42 -2.50 -3.92
C GLY A 88 19.25 -1.70 -5.21
N GLN A 89 18.68 -2.30 -6.25
CA GLN A 89 18.40 -1.64 -7.53
C GLN A 89 17.24 -0.65 -7.40
N ALA A 90 16.19 -1.03 -6.70
CA ALA A 90 15.07 -0.14 -6.40
C ALA A 90 15.54 1.15 -5.70
N ARG A 91 16.37 1.01 -4.64
CA ARG A 91 16.97 2.16 -3.94
C ARG A 91 17.74 3.07 -4.88
N LYS A 92 18.61 2.52 -5.76
CA LYS A 92 19.35 3.31 -6.74
C LYS A 92 18.42 4.12 -7.65
N ASN A 93 17.36 3.49 -8.14
CA ASN A 93 16.41 4.15 -9.03
C ASN A 93 15.56 5.21 -8.32
N PHE A 94 15.11 4.98 -7.08
CA PHE A 94 14.43 6.03 -6.30
C PHE A 94 15.36 7.21 -5.98
N THR A 95 16.65 6.95 -5.73
CA THR A 95 17.65 8.01 -5.55
C THR A 95 17.87 8.80 -6.84
N LEU A 96 17.90 8.13 -8.01
CA LEU A 96 17.97 8.81 -9.31
C LEU A 96 16.70 9.62 -9.58
N ALA A 97 15.52 9.10 -9.22
CA ALA A 97 14.28 9.86 -9.31
C ALA A 97 14.38 11.18 -8.54
N LEU A 98 14.84 11.15 -7.28
CA LEU A 98 15.01 12.36 -6.47
C LEU A 98 16.16 13.28 -6.94
N LYS A 99 17.16 12.73 -7.64
CA LYS A 99 18.18 13.55 -8.30
C LYS A 99 17.58 14.44 -9.39
N TYR A 100 16.62 13.90 -10.16
CA TYR A 100 15.99 14.62 -11.26
C TYR A 100 14.74 15.41 -10.85
N ASP A 101 14.02 14.94 -9.82
CA ASP A 101 12.93 15.66 -9.18
C ASP A 101 12.99 15.49 -7.65
N PRO A 102 13.62 16.44 -6.94
CA PRO A 102 13.74 16.40 -5.48
C PRO A 102 12.38 16.48 -4.75
N LYS A 103 11.31 16.86 -5.45
CA LYS A 103 9.95 16.98 -4.90
C LYS A 103 9.05 15.79 -5.24
N LEU A 104 9.58 14.74 -5.84
CA LEU A 104 8.79 13.53 -6.16
C LEU A 104 8.49 12.75 -4.88
N ILE A 105 7.34 13.06 -4.26
CA ILE A 105 6.88 12.50 -2.98
C ILE A 105 6.90 10.97 -3.00
N SER A 106 6.42 10.37 -4.10
CA SER A 106 6.39 8.91 -4.24
C SER A 106 7.77 8.26 -4.15
N ALA A 107 8.81 8.92 -4.66
CA ALA A 107 10.18 8.40 -4.56
C ALA A 107 10.72 8.51 -3.12
N VAL A 108 10.41 9.59 -2.40
CA VAL A 108 10.75 9.74 -0.97
C VAL A 108 10.07 8.62 -0.16
N ASN A 109 8.75 8.44 -0.34
CA ASN A 109 8.00 7.37 0.32
C ASN A 109 8.57 5.98 -0.01
N ASN A 110 8.92 5.72 -1.25
CA ASN A 110 9.48 4.43 -1.68
C ASN A 110 10.87 4.17 -1.09
N LEU A 111 11.71 5.18 -0.88
CA LEU A 111 12.96 5.01 -0.12
C LEU A 111 12.68 4.65 1.33
N GLY A 112 11.66 5.23 1.93
CA GLY A 112 11.16 4.85 3.24
C GLY A 112 10.73 3.39 3.29
N ALA A 113 9.96 2.94 2.28
CA ALA A 113 9.51 1.55 2.16
C ALA A 113 10.69 0.58 2.01
N VAL A 114 11.70 0.91 1.19
CA VAL A 114 12.93 0.10 1.10
C VAL A 114 13.64 0.02 2.45
N ALA A 115 13.74 1.14 3.17
CA ALA A 115 14.37 1.17 4.49
C ALA A 115 13.58 0.33 5.52
N LEU A 116 12.25 0.38 5.47
CA LEU A 116 11.35 -0.42 6.30
C LEU A 116 11.53 -1.92 6.05
N LEU A 117 11.54 -2.34 4.78
CA LEU A 117 11.79 -3.74 4.38
C LEU A 117 13.18 -4.24 4.79
N ASP A 118 14.17 -3.35 4.86
CA ASP A 118 15.51 -3.65 5.36
C ASP A 118 15.59 -3.59 6.90
N LYS A 119 14.45 -3.37 7.60
CA LYS A 119 14.35 -3.17 9.05
C LYS A 119 15.18 -1.99 9.58
N LYS A 120 15.47 -1.03 8.70
CA LYS A 120 16.15 0.23 9.05
C LYS A 120 15.10 1.26 9.46
N TYR A 121 14.48 1.04 10.61
CA TYR A 121 13.30 1.80 11.04
C TYR A 121 13.56 3.30 11.23
N LYS A 122 14.70 3.70 11.81
CA LYS A 122 15.03 5.14 11.97
C LYS A 122 15.11 5.88 10.62
N PRO A 123 15.86 5.40 9.61
CA PRO A 123 15.81 5.98 8.26
C PRO A 123 14.42 5.95 7.64
N ALA A 124 13.64 4.86 7.82
CA ALA A 124 12.28 4.77 7.29
C ALA A 124 11.39 5.89 7.85
N VAL A 125 11.39 6.09 9.17
CA VAL A 125 10.67 7.21 9.83
C VAL A 125 11.08 8.57 9.24
N ALA A 126 12.38 8.80 9.01
CA ALA A 126 12.85 10.06 8.44
C ALA A 126 12.29 10.31 7.03
N TYR A 127 12.33 9.30 6.16
CA TYR A 127 11.77 9.41 4.80
C TYR A 127 10.25 9.61 4.81
N PHE A 128 9.51 8.84 5.60
CA PHE A 128 8.05 9.00 5.65
C PHE A 128 7.65 10.36 6.22
N LYS A 129 8.33 10.85 7.26
CA LYS A 129 8.10 12.22 7.75
C LYS A 129 8.42 13.28 6.71
N GLN A 130 9.48 13.10 5.92
CA GLN A 130 9.79 13.98 4.80
C GLN A 130 8.68 13.96 3.75
N ALA A 131 8.15 12.78 3.39
CA ALA A 131 7.06 12.65 2.43
C ALA A 131 5.78 13.33 2.95
N LEU A 132 5.42 13.13 4.23
CA LEU A 132 4.26 13.75 4.86
C LEU A 132 4.39 15.27 5.02
N ALA A 133 5.60 15.79 5.19
CA ALA A 133 5.84 17.24 5.19
C ALA A 133 5.58 17.86 3.80
N MET A 134 5.59 17.08 2.73
CA MET A 134 5.28 17.52 1.38
C MET A 134 3.80 17.33 1.04
N ASP A 135 3.18 16.26 1.54
CA ASP A 135 1.74 15.97 1.42
C ASP A 135 1.31 15.10 2.60
N GLU A 136 0.57 15.68 3.54
CA GLU A 136 0.05 15.02 4.73
C GLU A 136 -1.22 14.17 4.47
N THR A 137 -1.76 14.19 3.26
CA THR A 137 -3.01 13.49 2.93
C THR A 137 -2.81 12.10 2.38
N VAL A 138 -1.56 11.62 2.29
CA VAL A 138 -1.23 10.31 1.73
C VAL A 138 -1.40 9.22 2.79
N ALA A 139 -2.56 8.57 2.83
CA ALA A 139 -2.91 7.53 3.81
C ALA A 139 -1.88 6.40 3.88
N SER A 140 -1.36 5.93 2.74
CA SER A 140 -0.34 4.86 2.71
C SER A 140 0.98 5.27 3.36
N THR A 141 1.35 6.54 3.31
CA THR A 141 2.56 7.05 3.98
C THR A 141 2.39 7.04 5.49
N HIS A 142 1.22 7.42 6.01
CA HIS A 142 0.90 7.30 7.44
C HIS A 142 0.94 5.83 7.89
N LEU A 143 0.39 4.91 7.08
CA LEU A 143 0.45 3.48 7.38
C LEU A 143 1.89 2.96 7.47
N ASN A 144 2.73 3.30 6.50
CA ASN A 144 4.14 2.93 6.48
C ASN A 144 4.93 3.56 7.66
N LEU A 145 4.60 4.80 8.02
CA LEU A 145 5.20 5.47 9.19
C LEU A 145 4.79 4.78 10.49
N ALA A 146 3.52 4.33 10.58
CA ALA A 146 3.06 3.54 11.70
C ALA A 146 3.86 2.25 11.88
N GLU A 147 4.09 1.50 10.79
CA GLU A 147 4.93 0.29 10.81
C GLU A 147 6.37 0.59 11.25
N ALA A 148 6.93 1.68 10.74
CA ALA A 148 8.29 2.07 11.11
C ALA A 148 8.41 2.44 12.60
N TRP A 149 7.42 3.14 13.18
CA TRP A 149 7.36 3.45 14.61
C TRP A 149 7.20 2.19 15.45
N MET A 150 6.33 1.26 15.04
CA MET A 150 6.16 -0.03 15.71
C MET A 150 7.45 -0.86 15.69
N GLY A 151 8.17 -0.84 14.58
CA GLY A 151 9.47 -1.48 14.45
C GLY A 151 10.54 -0.92 15.40
N LEU A 152 10.39 0.34 15.83
CA LEU A 152 11.23 0.99 16.85
C LEU A 152 10.73 0.71 18.30
N GLY A 153 9.58 0.06 18.48
CA GLY A 153 8.94 -0.11 19.78
C GLY A 153 8.11 1.12 20.22
N GLU A 154 8.01 2.16 19.40
CA GLU A 154 7.25 3.39 19.68
C GLU A 154 5.76 3.20 19.35
N VAL A 155 5.11 2.28 20.10
CA VAL A 155 3.77 1.78 19.78
C VAL A 155 2.72 2.90 19.71
N ASP A 156 2.75 3.85 20.67
CA ASP A 156 1.76 4.93 20.71
C ASP A 156 1.86 5.86 19.50
N ARG A 157 3.07 6.17 19.07
CA ARG A 157 3.29 6.92 17.83
C ARG A 157 2.79 6.15 16.62
N GLY A 158 3.11 4.85 16.55
CA GLY A 158 2.61 3.98 15.49
C GLY A 158 1.09 3.95 15.43
N MET A 159 0.41 3.84 16.60
CA MET A 159 -1.05 3.84 16.64
C MET A 159 -1.68 5.18 16.25
N THR A 160 -1.02 6.29 16.55
CA THR A 160 -1.48 7.62 16.12
C THR A 160 -1.45 7.73 14.59
N GLU A 161 -0.34 7.35 13.97
CA GLU A 161 -0.21 7.38 12.50
C GLU A 161 -1.15 6.37 11.83
N TYR A 162 -1.36 5.22 12.44
CA TYR A 162 -2.33 4.23 11.98
C TYR A 162 -3.76 4.78 11.99
N GLY A 163 -4.15 5.46 13.08
CA GLY A 163 -5.44 6.16 13.15
C GLY A 163 -5.57 7.20 12.04
N ARG A 164 -4.51 7.96 11.78
CA ARG A 164 -4.51 8.97 10.71
C ARG A 164 -4.66 8.34 9.32
N ALA A 165 -3.99 7.22 9.05
CA ALA A 165 -4.17 6.47 7.81
C ALA A 165 -5.62 6.05 7.59
N LEU A 166 -6.28 5.51 8.62
CA LEU A 166 -7.69 5.10 8.59
C LEU A 166 -8.67 6.29 8.47
N GLU A 167 -8.32 7.46 8.99
CA GLU A 167 -9.11 8.68 8.81
C GLU A 167 -9.10 9.17 7.36
N LEU A 168 -7.96 9.02 6.68
CA LEU A 168 -7.77 9.43 5.28
C LEU A 168 -8.35 8.41 4.31
N ASP A 169 -8.12 7.12 4.58
CA ASP A 169 -8.63 6.01 3.79
C ASP A 169 -8.99 4.83 4.70
N ALA A 170 -10.29 4.65 4.95
CA ALA A 170 -10.76 3.60 5.84
C ALA A 170 -10.62 2.18 5.24
N ASP A 171 -10.48 2.07 3.93
CA ASP A 171 -10.30 0.79 3.24
C ASP A 171 -8.82 0.46 2.98
N ILE A 172 -7.91 1.31 3.45
CA ILE A 172 -6.46 1.14 3.21
C ILE A 172 -5.94 -0.24 3.63
N LEU A 173 -6.56 -0.87 4.61
CA LEU A 173 -6.16 -2.20 5.09
C LEU A 173 -6.71 -3.34 4.23
N THR A 174 -7.86 -3.14 3.61
CA THR A 174 -8.48 -4.12 2.72
C THR A 174 -7.93 -4.02 1.31
N SER A 175 -7.54 -2.84 0.89
CA SER A 175 -6.95 -2.55 -0.42
C SER A 175 -5.44 -2.84 -0.48
N SER A 176 -4.74 -2.71 0.65
CA SER A 176 -3.33 -3.07 0.73
C SER A 176 -3.20 -4.57 1.00
N GLN A 177 -2.62 -5.32 0.05
CA GLN A 177 -2.18 -6.72 0.28
C GLN A 177 -1.10 -6.83 1.38
N GLN A 178 -0.76 -5.74 2.00
CA GLN A 178 0.26 -5.61 3.04
C GLN A 178 -0.35 -5.75 4.44
N GLY A 179 -0.94 -6.91 4.70
CA GLY A 179 -1.32 -7.30 6.06
C GLY A 179 -0.15 -7.47 7.04
N THR A 180 0.96 -6.76 6.82
CA THR A 180 2.19 -6.89 7.62
C THR A 180 1.95 -6.47 9.06
N ILE A 181 1.20 -5.41 9.32
CA ILE A 181 0.87 -5.00 10.70
C ILE A 181 0.05 -6.08 11.43
N ALA A 182 -0.94 -6.67 10.75
CA ALA A 182 -1.76 -7.72 11.36
C ALA A 182 -0.95 -8.98 11.69
N GLN A 183 0.14 -9.24 10.97
CA GLN A 183 1.01 -10.41 11.20
C GLN A 183 2.05 -10.19 12.30
N VAL A 184 2.52 -8.96 12.50
CA VAL A 184 3.59 -8.64 13.47
C VAL A 184 3.04 -8.00 14.75
N ALA A 185 1.79 -7.50 14.75
CA ALA A 185 1.20 -6.85 15.90
C ALA A 185 0.89 -7.84 17.04
N THR A 186 1.19 -7.43 18.27
CA THR A 186 0.77 -8.16 19.46
C THR A 186 -0.76 -8.24 19.55
N PRO A 187 -1.35 -9.17 20.32
CA PRO A 187 -2.79 -9.21 20.54
C PRO A 187 -3.36 -7.86 21.02
N ALA A 188 -2.67 -7.17 21.93
CA ALA A 188 -3.10 -5.86 22.42
C ALA A 188 -3.08 -4.77 21.32
N GLN A 189 -2.07 -4.79 20.45
CA GLN A 189 -2.01 -3.88 19.29
C GLN A 189 -3.14 -4.17 18.32
N ARG A 190 -3.41 -5.44 18.01
CA ARG A 190 -4.53 -5.84 17.15
C ARG A 190 -5.89 -5.44 17.73
N ALA A 191 -6.04 -5.54 19.05
CA ALA A 191 -7.24 -5.10 19.75
C ALA A 191 -7.48 -3.59 19.55
N ARG A 192 -6.44 -2.77 19.74
CA ARG A 192 -6.50 -1.32 19.52
C ARG A 192 -6.77 -0.96 18.07
N ILE A 193 -6.15 -1.67 17.12
CA ILE A 193 -6.41 -1.52 15.69
C ILE A 193 -7.89 -1.77 15.36
N ALA A 194 -8.47 -2.84 15.89
CA ALA A 194 -9.88 -3.14 15.66
C ALA A 194 -10.80 -2.01 16.20
N PHE A 195 -10.46 -1.40 17.33
CA PHE A 195 -11.20 -0.25 17.84
C PHE A 195 -11.06 0.98 16.93
N LEU A 196 -9.88 1.27 16.40
CA LEU A 196 -9.66 2.36 15.45
C LEU A 196 -10.42 2.15 14.12
N ILE A 197 -10.45 0.90 13.64
CA ILE A 197 -11.25 0.54 12.46
C ILE A 197 -12.74 0.78 12.72
N ALA A 198 -13.24 0.43 13.91
CA ALA A 198 -14.63 0.73 14.28
C ALA A 198 -14.93 2.23 14.22
N LYS A 199 -14.05 3.08 14.73
CA LYS A 199 -14.18 4.55 14.62
C LYS A 199 -14.23 5.01 13.16
N SER A 200 -13.39 4.45 12.32
CA SER A 200 -13.35 4.77 10.90
C SER A 200 -14.66 4.38 10.20
N TYR A 201 -15.23 3.20 10.49
CA TYR A 201 -16.53 2.79 9.97
C TYR A 201 -17.64 3.72 10.45
N MET A 202 -17.65 4.15 11.72
CA MET A 202 -18.63 5.11 12.24
C MET A 202 -18.58 6.44 11.49
N LYS A 203 -17.40 6.97 11.22
CA LYS A 203 -17.21 8.20 10.45
C LYS A 203 -17.85 8.13 9.05
N ARG A 204 -17.96 6.93 8.48
CA ARG A 204 -18.57 6.66 7.17
C ARG A 204 -20.05 6.25 7.26
N GLY A 205 -20.63 6.21 8.44
CA GLY A 205 -21.99 5.72 8.66
C GLY A 205 -22.18 4.21 8.49
N ASN A 206 -21.07 3.44 8.40
CA ASN A 206 -21.12 1.98 8.33
C ASN A 206 -21.23 1.37 9.74
N ILE A 207 -22.46 1.34 10.25
CA ILE A 207 -22.78 0.84 11.59
C ILE A 207 -22.41 -0.63 11.74
N ASP A 208 -22.71 -1.46 10.75
CA ASP A 208 -22.46 -2.90 10.82
C ASP A 208 -20.96 -3.20 10.86
N GLY A 209 -20.18 -2.56 10.01
CA GLY A 209 -18.71 -2.67 10.03
C GLY A 209 -18.11 -2.20 11.35
N ALA A 210 -18.66 -1.15 11.95
CA ALA A 210 -18.23 -0.67 13.26
C ALA A 210 -18.52 -1.69 14.37
N LEU A 211 -19.72 -2.27 14.40
CA LEU A 211 -20.09 -3.30 15.37
C LEU A 211 -19.23 -4.57 15.26
N ASP A 212 -18.96 -5.01 14.01
CA ASP A 212 -18.07 -6.17 13.78
C ASP A 212 -16.65 -5.90 14.26
N SER A 213 -16.15 -4.70 14.02
CA SER A 213 -14.82 -4.29 14.49
C SER A 213 -14.76 -4.16 16.01
N LEU A 214 -15.83 -3.70 16.67
CA LEU A 214 -15.94 -3.69 18.14
C LEU A 214 -16.00 -5.10 18.71
N ARG A 215 -16.71 -6.05 18.07
CA ARG A 215 -16.66 -7.47 18.48
C ARG A 215 -15.25 -8.00 18.42
N LYS A 216 -14.53 -7.68 17.34
CA LYS A 216 -13.13 -8.07 17.18
C LYS A 216 -12.24 -7.48 18.26
N ALA A 217 -12.42 -6.21 18.61
CA ALA A 217 -11.70 -5.57 19.71
C ALA A 217 -11.98 -6.25 21.06
N LYS A 218 -13.24 -6.64 21.32
CA LYS A 218 -13.64 -7.41 22.52
C LYS A 218 -12.97 -8.78 22.57
N GLU A 219 -13.03 -9.56 21.47
CA GLU A 219 -12.39 -10.88 21.36
C GLU A 219 -10.88 -10.80 21.63
N LEU A 220 -10.24 -9.71 21.25
CA LEU A 220 -8.83 -9.43 21.45
C LEU A 220 -8.54 -8.77 22.81
N HIS A 221 -9.56 -8.66 23.69
CA HIS A 221 -9.48 -8.10 25.03
C HIS A 221 -8.98 -6.64 25.07
N TYR A 222 -9.53 -5.77 24.19
CA TYR A 222 -9.19 -4.36 24.23
C TYR A 222 -9.57 -3.72 25.58
N PRO A 223 -8.59 -3.22 26.37
CA PRO A 223 -8.86 -2.80 27.76
C PRO A 223 -9.78 -1.57 27.84
N ASP A 224 -9.69 -0.69 26.85
CA ASP A 224 -10.43 0.57 26.79
C ASP A 224 -11.75 0.46 26.00
N LEU A 225 -12.32 -0.73 25.84
CA LEU A 225 -13.50 -0.94 25.01
C LEU A 225 -14.72 -0.15 25.52
N SER A 226 -14.83 0.07 26.81
CA SER A 226 -15.89 0.89 27.43
C SER A 226 -15.86 2.36 26.99
N LYS A 227 -14.74 2.86 26.49
CA LYS A 227 -14.63 4.21 25.92
C LYS A 227 -15.58 4.44 24.75
N VAL A 228 -16.14 3.38 24.13
CA VAL A 228 -17.18 3.50 23.12
C VAL A 228 -18.38 4.35 23.59
N TYR A 229 -18.71 4.34 24.89
CA TYR A 229 -19.79 5.11 25.46
C TYR A 229 -19.43 6.56 25.84
N SER A 230 -18.19 6.95 25.71
CA SER A 230 -17.71 8.32 25.95
C SER A 230 -17.04 8.97 24.74
N ASP A 231 -16.70 8.18 23.71
CA ASP A 231 -16.09 8.69 22.49
C ASP A 231 -17.17 9.18 21.52
N PRO A 232 -17.17 10.50 21.16
CA PRO A 232 -18.17 11.09 20.28
C PRO A 232 -18.34 10.39 18.92
N ALA A 233 -17.28 9.70 18.46
CA ALA A 233 -17.33 8.96 17.20
C ALA A 233 -18.41 7.86 17.20
N PHE A 234 -18.80 7.36 18.37
CA PHE A 234 -19.77 6.26 18.50
C PHE A 234 -21.17 6.71 18.94
N THR A 235 -21.46 8.02 18.97
CA THR A 235 -22.74 8.56 19.45
C THR A 235 -23.95 7.87 18.81
N ALA A 236 -23.90 7.62 17.50
CA ALA A 236 -24.97 6.94 16.79
C ALA A 236 -25.20 5.47 17.19
N LEU A 237 -24.26 4.87 17.91
CA LEU A 237 -24.39 3.50 18.44
C LEU A 237 -24.91 3.43 19.86
N TRP A 238 -24.95 4.54 20.60
CA TRP A 238 -25.22 4.48 22.05
C TRP A 238 -26.59 3.94 22.41
N GLU A 239 -27.56 4.08 21.50
CA GLU A 239 -28.91 3.54 21.63
C GLU A 239 -29.13 2.24 20.82
N ASP A 240 -28.12 1.78 20.10
CA ASP A 240 -28.21 0.52 19.36
C ASP A 240 -28.13 -0.67 20.31
N PRO A 241 -29.17 -1.52 20.40
CA PRO A 241 -29.19 -2.65 21.33
C PRO A 241 -28.09 -3.68 21.05
N ARG A 242 -27.51 -3.67 19.85
CA ARG A 242 -26.41 -4.55 19.48
C ARG A 242 -25.10 -4.14 20.16
N LEU A 243 -24.91 -2.84 20.43
CA LEU A 243 -23.76 -2.37 21.20
C LEU A 243 -23.73 -2.92 22.60
N ALA A 244 -24.86 -2.92 23.31
CA ALA A 244 -24.96 -3.44 24.67
C ALA A 244 -24.60 -4.94 24.78
N LYS A 245 -24.79 -5.72 23.70
CA LYS A 245 -24.36 -7.13 23.64
C LYS A 245 -22.84 -7.27 23.50
N ILE A 246 -22.19 -6.26 22.95
CA ILE A 246 -20.74 -6.24 22.74
C ILE A 246 -20.02 -5.67 23.97
N VAL A 247 -20.46 -4.51 24.43
CA VAL A 247 -19.83 -3.75 25.50
C VAL A 247 -20.85 -3.52 26.62
N LYS A 248 -20.54 -4.04 27.82
CA LYS A 248 -21.33 -3.70 29.00
C LYS A 248 -21.11 -2.23 29.38
N ARG A 249 -22.18 -1.52 29.69
CA ARG A 249 -22.11 -0.18 30.25
C ARG A 249 -21.46 -0.16 31.61
#